data_a1d3450a1075a5ae18a211ab30e0bf80
#
_entry.id   a1d3450a1075a5ae18a211ab30e0bf80
#
_cell.length_a   1.000
_cell.length_b   1.000
_cell.length_c   1.000
_cell.angle_alpha   90.00
_cell.angle_beta   90.00
_cell.angle_gamma   90.00
#
_symmetry.space_group_name_H-M   'P 1'
#
loop_
_entity.id
_entity.type
_entity.pdbx_description
1 polymer ?
#
loop_
_entity_poly.entity_id
_entity_poly.type
_entity_poly.pdbx_seq_one_letter_code
_entity_poly.pdbx_strand_id
1 'polypeptide(L)'
;MIKTVEEYALKKTLANSPNGRNTKFLQASFSLWTRFKNFQKNPPYALYEDDEMKSIIFATISKKSKYVNLYEICTVQGQEGKGYASKIWSEFIAICFEKKMERIKLSCTPSSITWHLRNGLVFWAVDRQGSLRSDQPLMKTREEQKELREKAIYEPQLVLPSKKVCEKLIQEALETQPLSQKQSINTYNAIQQVGKYWLRNYLKNGL
;
A
#
# COMPACT_ATOMS: atom_id res chain seq x y z
N MET A 1 12.49 -14.08 5.28
CA MET A 1 11.51 -14.81 4.43
C MET A 1 10.11 -14.62 5.00
N ILE A 2 9.14 -14.28 4.16
CA ILE A 2 7.75 -14.14 4.62
C ILE A 2 7.02 -15.48 4.59
N LYS A 3 6.07 -15.64 5.51
CA LYS A 3 5.23 -16.83 5.63
C LYS A 3 3.75 -16.42 5.66
N THR A 4 2.88 -17.30 5.21
CA THR A 4 1.44 -17.15 5.46
C THR A 4 1.13 -17.30 6.95
N VAL A 5 0.15 -16.54 7.42
CA VAL A 5 -0.22 -16.50 8.85
C VAL A 5 -1.61 -17.05 9.04
N GLU A 6 -1.73 -18.01 9.97
CA GLU A 6 -3.02 -18.51 10.41
C GLU A 6 -3.71 -17.54 11.39
N GLU A 7 -5.02 -17.62 11.45
CA GLU A 7 -5.85 -16.78 12.30
C GLU A 7 -5.43 -16.83 13.77
N TYR A 8 -5.16 -18.03 14.29
CA TYR A 8 -4.75 -18.24 15.67
C TYR A 8 -3.40 -17.58 15.99
N ALA A 9 -2.41 -17.74 15.09
CA ALA A 9 -1.08 -17.14 15.28
C ALA A 9 -1.13 -15.62 15.32
N LEU A 10 -1.94 -15.00 14.44
CA LEU A 10 -2.12 -13.56 14.45
C LEU A 10 -2.86 -13.08 15.71
N LYS A 11 -3.88 -13.80 16.15
CA LYS A 11 -4.59 -13.50 17.41
C LYS A 11 -3.64 -13.52 18.62
N LYS A 12 -2.74 -14.51 18.69
CA LYS A 12 -1.72 -14.60 19.74
C LYS A 12 -0.75 -13.41 19.68
N THR A 13 -0.28 -13.04 18.48
CA THR A 13 0.59 -11.87 18.31
C THR A 13 -0.10 -10.59 18.78
N LEU A 14 -1.35 -10.38 18.42
CA LEU A 14 -2.13 -9.21 18.85
C LEU A 14 -2.31 -9.13 20.37
N ALA A 15 -2.55 -10.27 21.03
CA ALA A 15 -2.71 -10.32 22.47
C ALA A 15 -1.44 -9.89 23.22
N ASN A 16 -0.27 -10.11 22.62
CA ASN A 16 1.04 -9.81 23.20
C ASN A 16 1.62 -8.47 22.67
N SER A 17 0.92 -7.79 21.75
CA SER A 17 1.41 -6.53 21.17
C SER A 17 1.16 -5.36 22.11
N PRO A 18 2.12 -4.44 22.28
CA PRO A 18 1.90 -3.21 23.04
C PRO A 18 0.76 -2.38 22.44
N ASN A 19 0.03 -1.68 23.30
CA ASN A 19 -1.01 -0.76 22.86
C ASN A 19 -0.40 0.39 22.04
N GLY A 20 -1.01 0.69 20.89
CA GLY A 20 -0.57 1.77 20.03
C GLY A 20 -1.37 1.84 18.73
N ARG A 21 -0.97 2.78 17.88
CA ARG A 21 -1.65 3.01 16.61
C ARG A 21 -1.61 1.79 15.70
N ASN A 22 -0.44 1.16 15.56
CA ASN A 22 -0.27 0.01 14.69
C ASN A 22 -1.01 -1.22 15.22
N THR A 23 -1.05 -1.43 16.53
CA THR A 23 -1.84 -2.51 17.14
C THR A 23 -3.33 -2.32 16.84
N LYS A 24 -3.86 -1.09 16.92
CA LYS A 24 -5.27 -0.80 16.59
C LYS A 24 -5.56 -1.06 15.10
N PHE A 25 -4.67 -0.66 14.20
CA PHE A 25 -4.79 -0.96 12.78
C PHE A 25 -4.79 -2.46 12.52
N LEU A 26 -3.87 -3.18 13.13
CA LEU A 26 -3.75 -4.62 12.98
C LEU A 26 -4.97 -5.37 13.52
N GLN A 27 -5.54 -4.91 14.63
CA GLN A 27 -6.81 -5.42 15.19
C GLN A 27 -7.98 -5.20 14.24
N ALA A 28 -8.07 -4.01 13.62
CA ALA A 28 -9.12 -3.71 12.65
C ALA A 28 -9.02 -4.62 11.42
N SER A 29 -7.82 -4.80 10.87
CA SER A 29 -7.58 -5.69 9.74
C SER A 29 -7.84 -7.15 10.09
N PHE A 30 -7.44 -7.60 11.26
CA PHE A 30 -7.75 -8.93 11.78
C PHE A 30 -9.26 -9.17 11.83
N SER A 31 -10.01 -8.24 12.43
CA SER A 31 -11.47 -8.34 12.54
C SER A 31 -12.17 -8.38 11.18
N LEU A 32 -11.69 -7.55 10.23
CA LEU A 32 -12.20 -7.54 8.86
C LEU A 32 -11.93 -8.88 8.15
N TRP A 33 -10.71 -9.40 8.28
CA TRP A 33 -10.29 -10.64 7.65
C TRP A 33 -11.05 -11.85 8.17
N THR A 34 -11.29 -11.91 9.47
CA THR A 34 -12.11 -12.95 10.13
C THR A 34 -13.57 -12.86 9.68
N ARG A 35 -14.15 -11.64 9.67
CA ARG A 35 -15.55 -11.43 9.22
C ARG A 35 -15.80 -11.95 7.82
N PHE A 36 -14.89 -11.73 6.90
CA PHE A 36 -15.01 -12.18 5.51
C PHE A 36 -14.45 -13.59 5.26
N LYS A 37 -14.07 -14.32 6.30
CA LYS A 37 -13.48 -15.68 6.20
C LYS A 37 -12.28 -15.72 5.26
N ASN A 38 -11.49 -14.64 5.22
CA ASN A 38 -10.36 -14.51 4.30
C ASN A 38 -9.14 -15.33 4.73
N PHE A 39 -8.99 -15.69 6.01
CA PHE A 39 -7.87 -16.51 6.47
C PHE A 39 -7.75 -17.85 5.75
N GLN A 40 -8.87 -18.48 5.40
CA GLN A 40 -8.87 -19.76 4.66
C GLN A 40 -8.53 -19.57 3.17
N LYS A 41 -8.99 -18.48 2.54
CA LYS A 41 -8.85 -18.26 1.09
C LYS A 41 -7.62 -17.44 0.74
N ASN A 42 -7.28 -16.48 1.56
CA ASN A 42 -6.21 -15.50 1.37
C ASN A 42 -5.50 -15.25 2.70
N PRO A 43 -4.76 -16.21 3.26
CA PRO A 43 -4.04 -16.01 4.50
C PRO A 43 -3.07 -14.83 4.34
N PRO A 44 -2.98 -13.92 5.33
CA PRO A 44 -2.03 -12.81 5.25
C PRO A 44 -0.60 -13.32 5.24
N TYR A 45 0.32 -12.49 4.74
CA TYR A 45 1.75 -12.78 4.74
C TYR A 45 2.42 -11.98 5.86
N ALA A 46 3.27 -12.62 6.65
CA ALA A 46 4.05 -11.92 7.67
C ALA A 46 5.55 -12.16 7.54
N LEU A 47 6.30 -11.15 7.87
CA LEU A 47 7.74 -11.17 8.02
C LEU A 47 8.07 -11.50 9.47
N TYR A 48 8.86 -12.56 9.67
CA TYR A 48 9.39 -12.96 10.96
C TYR A 48 10.91 -12.73 11.01
N GLU A 49 11.39 -12.32 12.16
CA GLU A 49 12.79 -12.23 12.52
C GLU A 49 12.89 -12.62 14.00
N ASP A 50 13.79 -13.56 14.34
CA ASP A 50 13.92 -14.13 15.69
C ASP A 50 12.58 -14.68 16.23
N ASP A 51 11.87 -15.41 15.39
CA ASP A 51 10.53 -15.98 15.64
C ASP A 51 9.43 -14.96 16.02
N GLU A 52 9.74 -13.67 15.95
CA GLU A 52 8.77 -12.60 16.18
C GLU A 52 8.23 -12.02 14.87
N MET A 53 6.93 -11.79 14.82
CA MET A 53 6.31 -11.06 13.71
C MET A 53 6.73 -9.60 13.74
N LYS A 54 7.35 -9.13 12.65
CA LYS A 54 7.81 -7.73 12.52
C LYS A 54 6.90 -6.88 11.63
N SER A 55 6.33 -7.47 10.59
CA SER A 55 5.42 -6.79 9.67
C SER A 55 4.47 -7.80 9.01
N ILE A 56 3.32 -7.33 8.52
CA ILE A 56 2.28 -8.17 7.91
C ILE A 56 1.62 -7.46 6.74
N ILE A 57 1.20 -8.24 5.73
CA ILE A 57 0.45 -7.80 4.55
C ILE A 57 -0.88 -8.53 4.49
N PHE A 58 -1.96 -7.79 4.37
CA PHE A 58 -3.29 -8.28 4.05
C PHE A 58 -3.58 -8.01 2.57
N ALA A 59 -3.73 -9.06 1.77
CA ALA A 59 -3.98 -8.96 0.35
C ALA A 59 -4.85 -10.12 -0.14
N THR A 60 -5.66 -9.87 -1.18
CA THR A 60 -6.36 -10.94 -1.90
C THR A 60 -5.77 -11.07 -3.29
N ILE A 61 -5.54 -12.31 -3.73
CA ILE A 61 -4.93 -12.61 -5.02
C ILE A 61 -5.97 -13.19 -5.95
N SER A 62 -6.25 -12.50 -7.07
CA SER A 62 -7.18 -12.95 -8.11
C SER A 62 -6.41 -13.54 -9.29
N LYS A 63 -6.28 -14.86 -9.34
CA LYS A 63 -5.61 -15.56 -10.45
C LYS A 63 -6.30 -15.32 -11.80
N LYS A 64 -7.64 -15.30 -11.81
CA LYS A 64 -8.44 -15.07 -13.04
C LYS A 64 -8.19 -13.68 -13.63
N SER A 65 -8.11 -12.67 -12.80
CA SER A 65 -7.95 -11.26 -13.21
C SER A 65 -6.50 -10.79 -13.13
N LYS A 66 -5.56 -11.67 -12.75
CA LYS A 66 -4.13 -11.41 -12.63
C LYS A 66 -3.77 -10.16 -11.81
N TYR A 67 -4.56 -9.83 -10.81
CA TYR A 67 -4.28 -8.71 -9.92
C TYR A 67 -4.35 -9.08 -8.44
N VAL A 68 -3.67 -8.30 -7.64
CA VAL A 68 -3.70 -8.34 -6.18
C VAL A 68 -4.45 -7.12 -5.68
N ASN A 69 -5.41 -7.29 -4.76
CA ASN A 69 -5.90 -6.18 -3.97
C ASN A 69 -5.12 -6.14 -2.66
N LEU A 70 -4.34 -5.09 -2.47
CA LEU A 70 -3.67 -4.80 -1.21
C LEU A 70 -4.62 -4.03 -0.31
N TYR A 71 -4.88 -4.56 0.88
CA TYR A 71 -5.72 -3.91 1.88
C TYR A 71 -4.88 -3.16 2.91
N GLU A 72 -3.80 -3.79 3.37
CA GLU A 72 -2.96 -3.19 4.39
C GLU A 72 -1.54 -3.77 4.40
N ILE A 73 -0.57 -2.90 4.71
CA ILE A 73 0.76 -3.26 5.16
C ILE A 73 0.94 -2.62 6.53
N CYS A 74 1.23 -3.42 7.52
CA CYS A 74 1.41 -2.94 8.89
C CYS A 74 2.71 -3.47 9.50
N THR A 75 3.49 -2.59 10.11
CA THR A 75 4.61 -2.96 10.98
C THR A 75 4.10 -3.09 12.40
N VAL A 76 4.50 -4.14 13.12
CA VAL A 76 4.12 -4.37 14.51
C VAL A 76 4.57 -3.19 15.38
N GLN A 77 3.73 -2.81 16.35
CA GLN A 77 3.99 -1.69 17.26
C GLN A 77 5.37 -1.83 17.93
N GLY A 78 6.17 -0.76 17.88
CA GLY A 78 7.54 -0.73 18.42
C GLY A 78 8.62 -1.27 17.46
N GLN A 79 8.23 -1.68 16.25
CA GLN A 79 9.16 -2.13 15.19
C GLN A 79 9.25 -1.14 14.02
N GLU A 80 8.65 0.05 14.16
CA GLU A 80 8.63 1.09 13.15
C GLU A 80 10.03 1.67 12.89
N GLY A 81 10.23 2.21 11.69
CA GLY A 81 11.50 2.84 11.30
C GLY A 81 12.65 1.88 10.96
N LYS A 82 12.50 0.58 11.21
CA LYS A 82 13.55 -0.44 10.99
C LYS A 82 13.55 -1.06 9.58
N GLY A 83 12.74 -0.53 8.66
CA GLY A 83 12.69 -1.00 7.27
C GLY A 83 11.83 -2.25 7.02
N TYR A 84 11.14 -2.79 8.03
CA TYR A 84 10.37 -4.03 7.89
C TYR A 84 9.22 -3.94 6.87
N ALA A 85 8.57 -2.79 6.73
CA ALA A 85 7.56 -2.59 5.69
C ALA A 85 8.15 -2.71 4.27
N SER A 86 9.34 -2.18 4.05
CA SER A 86 10.04 -2.30 2.76
C SER A 86 10.54 -3.72 2.50
N LYS A 87 11.01 -4.40 3.54
CA LYS A 87 11.49 -5.78 3.45
C LYS A 87 10.34 -6.73 3.09
N ILE A 88 9.22 -6.67 3.83
CA ILE A 88 8.06 -7.52 3.53
C ILE A 88 7.46 -7.21 2.16
N TRP A 89 7.43 -5.92 1.75
CA TRP A 89 6.96 -5.52 0.42
C TRP A 89 7.79 -6.13 -0.70
N SER A 90 9.10 -6.07 -0.59
CA SER A 90 10.01 -6.66 -1.59
C SER A 90 9.80 -8.18 -1.73
N GLU A 91 9.66 -8.90 -0.61
CA GLU A 91 9.39 -10.35 -0.64
C GLU A 91 7.98 -10.65 -1.17
N PHE A 92 6.99 -9.82 -0.86
CA PHE A 92 5.63 -9.98 -1.38
C PHE A 92 5.55 -9.74 -2.90
N ILE A 93 6.28 -8.77 -3.43
CA ILE A 93 6.42 -8.55 -4.87
C ILE A 93 7.02 -9.80 -5.55
N ALA A 94 8.00 -10.45 -4.95
CA ALA A 94 8.54 -11.70 -5.48
C ALA A 94 7.49 -12.80 -5.59
N ILE A 95 6.63 -12.95 -4.56
CA ILE A 95 5.49 -13.89 -4.60
C ILE A 95 4.50 -13.52 -5.72
N CYS A 96 4.26 -12.23 -5.93
CA CYS A 96 3.38 -11.77 -7.01
C CYS A 96 3.93 -12.15 -8.39
N PHE A 97 5.25 -12.05 -8.61
CA PHE A 97 5.90 -12.52 -9.82
C PHE A 97 5.76 -14.03 -10.02
N GLU A 98 6.04 -14.82 -9.00
CA GLU A 98 5.88 -16.27 -9.06
C GLU A 98 4.44 -16.69 -9.41
N LYS A 99 3.45 -15.93 -8.91
CA LYS A 99 2.03 -16.13 -9.21
C LYS A 99 1.58 -15.51 -10.53
N LYS A 100 2.47 -14.90 -11.30
CA LYS A 100 2.21 -14.25 -12.61
C LYS A 100 1.13 -13.16 -12.49
N MET A 101 1.17 -12.37 -11.43
CA MET A 101 0.30 -11.20 -11.28
C MET A 101 0.82 -10.04 -12.12
N GLU A 102 -0.08 -9.25 -12.67
CA GLU A 102 0.25 -8.12 -13.56
C GLU A 102 0.17 -6.77 -12.85
N ARG A 103 -0.58 -6.67 -11.76
CA ARG A 103 -0.77 -5.42 -11.02
C ARG A 103 -1.20 -5.61 -9.57
N ILE A 104 -0.89 -4.63 -8.76
CA ILE A 104 -1.40 -4.51 -7.39
C ILE A 104 -2.31 -3.29 -7.32
N LYS A 105 -3.54 -3.49 -6.90
CA LYS A 105 -4.54 -2.44 -6.68
C LYS A 105 -4.66 -2.13 -5.21
N LEU A 106 -4.77 -0.85 -4.88
CA LEU A 106 -4.93 -0.41 -3.50
C LEU A 106 -5.62 0.95 -3.42
N SER A 107 -6.06 1.31 -2.21
CA SER A 107 -6.47 2.67 -1.86
C SER A 107 -5.51 3.21 -0.81
N CYS A 108 -4.86 4.33 -1.10
CA CYS A 108 -3.87 4.92 -0.22
C CYS A 108 -4.53 5.84 0.83
N THR A 109 -4.16 5.65 2.08
CA THR A 109 -4.39 6.70 3.08
C THR A 109 -3.39 7.85 2.88
N PRO A 110 -3.72 9.09 3.27
CA PRO A 110 -2.80 10.23 3.14
C PRO A 110 -1.40 9.97 3.71
N SER A 111 -1.31 9.24 4.81
CA SER A 111 -0.03 8.93 5.48
C SER A 111 0.84 7.92 4.73
N SER A 112 0.26 7.07 3.88
CA SER A 112 0.98 6.02 3.15
C SER A 112 1.36 6.41 1.72
N ILE A 113 0.79 7.48 1.17
CA ILE A 113 0.95 7.89 -0.23
C ILE A 113 2.42 8.01 -0.64
N THR A 114 3.21 8.75 0.14
CA THR A 114 4.63 8.99 -0.19
C THR A 114 5.43 7.68 -0.28
N TRP A 115 5.12 6.72 0.59
CA TRP A 115 5.78 5.42 0.56
C TRP A 115 5.40 4.63 -0.71
N HIS A 116 4.13 4.62 -1.07
CA HIS A 116 3.66 3.94 -2.28
C HIS A 116 4.19 4.60 -3.55
N LEU A 117 4.26 5.93 -3.62
CA LEU A 117 4.84 6.66 -4.75
C LEU A 117 6.30 6.24 -5.01
N ARG A 118 7.09 6.07 -3.96
CA ARG A 118 8.47 5.57 -4.06
C ARG A 118 8.57 4.12 -4.55
N ASN A 119 7.47 3.39 -4.54
CA ASN A 119 7.40 2.02 -5.04
C ASN A 119 6.74 1.93 -6.43
N GLY A 120 6.59 3.04 -7.14
CA GLY A 120 6.08 3.06 -8.51
C GLY A 120 4.55 3.05 -8.62
N LEU A 121 3.87 3.57 -7.60
CA LEU A 121 2.41 3.68 -7.62
C LEU A 121 1.94 4.71 -8.65
N VAL A 122 0.88 4.37 -9.37
CA VAL A 122 0.17 5.26 -10.29
C VAL A 122 -1.23 5.52 -9.76
N PHE A 123 -1.64 6.79 -9.67
CA PHE A 123 -2.99 7.18 -9.29
C PHE A 123 -3.91 7.25 -10.49
N TRP A 124 -5.19 6.89 -10.31
CA TRP A 124 -6.19 7.02 -11.36
C TRP A 124 -7.57 7.47 -10.92
N ALA A 125 -7.91 7.39 -9.63
CA ALA A 125 -9.22 7.81 -9.14
C ALA A 125 -9.22 8.08 -7.64
N VAL A 126 -10.30 8.67 -7.16
CA VAL A 126 -10.65 8.76 -5.74
C VAL A 126 -11.78 7.78 -5.46
N ASP A 127 -11.68 7.03 -4.36
CA ASP A 127 -12.75 6.11 -3.95
C ASP A 127 -13.85 6.83 -3.15
N ARG A 128 -14.90 6.08 -2.82
CA ARG A 128 -16.05 6.62 -2.06
C ARG A 128 -15.71 7.10 -0.65
N GLN A 129 -14.54 6.72 -0.11
CA GLN A 129 -14.05 7.17 1.17
C GLN A 129 -13.13 8.41 1.06
N GLY A 130 -12.92 8.92 -0.15
CA GLY A 130 -12.02 10.03 -0.42
C GLY A 130 -10.53 9.62 -0.43
N SER A 131 -10.24 8.32 -0.47
CA SER A 131 -8.87 7.82 -0.59
C SER A 131 -8.45 7.72 -2.05
N LEU A 132 -7.17 7.91 -2.34
CA LEU A 132 -6.66 7.77 -3.70
C LEU A 132 -6.60 6.30 -4.10
N ARG A 133 -7.37 5.93 -5.11
CA ARG A 133 -7.28 4.62 -5.76
C ARG A 133 -6.09 4.59 -6.68
N SER A 134 -5.37 3.51 -6.59
CA SER A 134 -4.07 3.41 -7.21
C SER A 134 -3.81 2.02 -7.74
N ASP A 135 -2.93 1.96 -8.70
CA ASP A 135 -2.45 0.74 -9.32
C ASP A 135 -0.93 0.77 -9.34
N GLN A 136 -0.31 -0.31 -8.92
CA GLN A 136 1.12 -0.51 -9.11
C GLN A 136 1.31 -1.59 -10.17
N PRO A 137 1.85 -1.25 -11.35
CA PRO A 137 2.16 -2.24 -12.36
C PRO A 137 3.26 -3.18 -11.83
N LEU A 138 3.10 -4.47 -12.12
CA LEU A 138 4.13 -5.47 -11.93
C LEU A 138 4.82 -5.69 -13.26
N MET A 139 6.09 -5.39 -13.34
CA MET A 139 6.90 -5.56 -14.53
C MET A 139 7.16 -7.05 -14.78
N LYS A 140 7.64 -7.42 -15.98
CA LYS A 140 7.86 -8.81 -16.35
C LYS A 140 9.02 -9.45 -15.59
N THR A 141 10.02 -8.64 -15.22
CA THR A 141 11.21 -9.08 -14.49
C THR A 141 11.42 -8.28 -13.21
N ARG A 142 12.28 -8.81 -12.32
CA ARG A 142 12.67 -8.13 -11.09
C ARG A 142 13.53 -6.90 -11.40
N GLU A 143 14.33 -6.96 -12.42
CA GLU A 143 15.20 -5.88 -12.89
C GLU A 143 14.35 -4.71 -13.38
N GLU A 144 13.37 -4.96 -14.25
CA GLU A 144 12.41 -3.94 -14.71
C GLU A 144 11.61 -3.33 -13.56
N GLN A 145 11.22 -4.15 -12.57
CA GLN A 145 10.53 -3.64 -11.38
C GLN A 145 11.42 -2.74 -10.52
N LYS A 146 12.70 -3.08 -10.40
CA LYS A 146 13.70 -2.25 -9.72
C LYS A 146 13.90 -0.93 -10.44
N GLU A 147 14.02 -0.97 -11.76
CA GLU A 147 14.13 0.21 -12.62
C GLU A 147 12.93 1.15 -12.52
N LEU A 148 11.70 0.59 -12.53
CA LEU A 148 10.48 1.36 -12.31
C LEU A 148 10.50 2.07 -10.95
N ARG A 149 10.95 1.38 -9.91
CA ARG A 149 11.05 1.94 -8.56
C ARG A 149 12.09 3.06 -8.49
N GLU A 150 13.23 2.89 -9.12
CA GLU A 150 14.28 3.91 -9.20
C GLU A 150 13.78 5.14 -9.96
N LYS A 151 13.15 4.95 -11.12
CA LYS A 151 12.50 6.05 -11.86
C LYS A 151 11.45 6.78 -11.02
N ALA A 152 10.65 6.06 -10.25
CA ALA A 152 9.65 6.67 -9.35
C ALA A 152 10.29 7.52 -8.23
N ILE A 153 11.52 7.21 -7.82
CA ILE A 153 12.25 7.94 -6.78
C ILE A 153 12.98 9.15 -7.37
N TYR A 154 13.71 8.96 -8.48
CA TYR A 154 14.63 9.96 -9.04
C TYR A 154 14.01 10.77 -10.17
N GLU A 155 13.12 10.16 -10.95
CA GLU A 155 12.46 10.75 -12.11
C GLU A 155 10.94 10.53 -12.07
N PRO A 156 10.24 11.01 -11.03
CA PRO A 156 8.82 10.69 -10.82
C PRO A 156 7.92 11.15 -11.97
N GLN A 157 8.32 12.18 -12.70
CA GLN A 157 7.60 12.69 -13.87
C GLN A 157 7.52 11.69 -15.03
N LEU A 158 8.41 10.70 -15.10
CA LEU A 158 8.44 9.69 -16.15
C LEU A 158 7.51 8.50 -15.89
N VAL A 159 7.15 8.25 -14.63
CA VAL A 159 6.37 7.09 -14.22
C VAL A 159 5.04 7.44 -13.56
N LEU A 160 4.88 8.67 -13.08
CA LEU A 160 3.67 9.14 -12.45
C LEU A 160 2.89 10.05 -13.41
N PRO A 161 1.56 10.04 -13.38
CA PRO A 161 0.77 11.05 -14.07
C PRO A 161 1.22 12.45 -13.64
N SER A 162 1.22 13.40 -14.57
CA SER A 162 1.58 14.78 -14.23
C SER A 162 0.68 15.29 -13.08
N LYS A 163 1.21 16.23 -12.28
CA LYS A 163 0.43 16.87 -11.21
C LYS A 163 -0.93 17.35 -11.70
N LYS A 164 -0.97 18.00 -12.90
CA LYS A 164 -2.19 18.49 -13.55
C LYS A 164 -3.19 17.38 -13.84
N VAL A 165 -2.73 16.20 -14.29
CA VAL A 165 -3.60 15.03 -14.52
C VAL A 165 -4.14 14.49 -13.21
N CYS A 166 -3.32 14.38 -12.17
CA CYS A 166 -3.77 13.94 -10.85
C CYS A 166 -4.82 14.92 -10.28
N GLU A 167 -4.57 16.21 -10.33
CA GLU A 167 -5.49 17.25 -9.87
C GLU A 167 -6.82 17.18 -10.62
N LYS A 168 -6.78 17.03 -11.95
CA LYS A 168 -7.98 16.88 -12.78
C LYS A 168 -8.79 15.65 -12.39
N LEU A 169 -8.16 14.47 -12.24
CA LEU A 169 -8.84 13.23 -11.85
C LEU A 169 -9.50 13.34 -10.47
N ILE A 170 -8.84 14.03 -9.54
CA ILE A 170 -9.36 14.28 -8.21
C ILE A 170 -10.54 15.24 -8.27
N GLN A 171 -10.42 16.32 -9.04
CA GLN A 171 -11.51 17.28 -9.22
C GLN A 171 -12.75 16.63 -9.84
N GLU A 172 -12.59 15.87 -10.94
CA GLU A 172 -13.67 15.10 -11.55
C GLU A 172 -14.36 14.14 -10.57
N ALA A 173 -13.58 13.48 -9.71
CA ALA A 173 -14.14 12.59 -8.69
C ALA A 173 -14.92 13.35 -7.62
N LEU A 174 -14.48 14.54 -7.22
CA LEU A 174 -15.19 15.39 -6.26
C LEU A 174 -16.50 15.95 -6.85
N GLU A 175 -16.52 16.27 -8.14
CA GLU A 175 -17.70 16.79 -8.84
C GLU A 175 -18.75 15.68 -9.09
N THR A 176 -18.31 14.46 -9.38
CA THR A 176 -19.22 13.34 -9.70
C THR A 176 -19.75 12.59 -8.49
N GLN A 177 -19.10 12.69 -7.33
CA GLN A 177 -19.49 12.00 -6.10
C GLN A 177 -19.49 12.96 -4.93
N PRO A 178 -20.66 13.39 -4.43
CA PRO A 178 -20.73 14.24 -3.25
C PRO A 178 -20.10 13.47 -2.06
N LEU A 179 -18.98 13.99 -1.59
CA LEU A 179 -18.24 13.43 -0.48
C LEU A 179 -18.77 14.01 0.83
N SER A 180 -18.82 13.20 1.88
CA SER A 180 -19.00 13.71 3.24
C SER A 180 -17.82 14.62 3.61
N GLN A 181 -17.99 15.48 4.61
CA GLN A 181 -16.93 16.36 5.09
C GLN A 181 -15.63 15.61 5.42
N LYS A 182 -15.73 14.43 6.04
CA LYS A 182 -14.59 13.59 6.37
C LYS A 182 -13.87 13.07 5.10
N GLN A 183 -14.62 12.69 4.08
CA GLN A 183 -14.06 12.22 2.81
C GLN A 183 -13.37 13.35 2.07
N SER A 184 -13.94 14.55 2.06
CA SER A 184 -13.33 15.75 1.47
C SER A 184 -12.01 16.11 2.16
N ILE A 185 -11.93 16.03 3.49
CA ILE A 185 -10.70 16.24 4.25
C ILE A 185 -9.64 15.19 3.89
N ASN A 186 -10.02 13.93 3.77
CA ASN A 186 -9.08 12.86 3.39
C ASN A 186 -8.53 13.09 1.99
N THR A 187 -9.37 13.45 1.03
CA THR A 187 -8.95 13.76 -0.34
C THR A 187 -8.02 14.97 -0.37
N TYR A 188 -8.35 16.04 0.34
CA TYR A 188 -7.49 17.21 0.46
C TYR A 188 -6.11 16.86 1.04
N ASN A 189 -6.07 16.11 2.13
CA ASN A 189 -4.83 15.66 2.74
C ASN A 189 -4.00 14.78 1.79
N ALA A 190 -4.66 13.92 1.00
CA ALA A 190 -4.00 13.10 -0.01
C ALA A 190 -3.36 13.96 -1.11
N ILE A 191 -4.06 14.98 -1.62
CA ILE A 191 -3.54 15.94 -2.60
C ILE A 191 -2.31 16.66 -2.04
N GLN A 192 -2.38 17.13 -0.80
CA GLN A 192 -1.26 17.81 -0.15
C GLN A 192 -0.02 16.91 -0.04
N GLN A 193 -0.19 15.62 0.26
CA GLN A 193 0.93 14.67 0.30
C GLN A 193 1.55 14.43 -1.07
N VAL A 194 0.74 14.30 -2.12
CA VAL A 194 1.22 14.20 -3.50
C VAL A 194 2.02 15.45 -3.86
N GLY A 195 1.50 16.63 -3.60
CA GLY A 195 2.18 17.90 -3.87
C GLY A 195 3.52 18.03 -3.14
N LYS A 196 3.60 17.66 -1.86
CA LYS A 196 4.86 17.64 -1.10
C LYS A 196 5.88 16.66 -1.67
N TYR A 197 5.43 15.50 -2.13
CA TYR A 197 6.31 14.53 -2.79
C TYR A 197 6.90 15.08 -4.08
N TRP A 198 6.08 15.69 -4.96
CA TRP A 198 6.51 16.33 -6.19
C TRP A 198 7.53 17.44 -5.94
N LEU A 199 7.19 18.36 -5.05
CA LEU A 199 8.06 19.48 -4.72
C LEU A 199 9.43 19.03 -4.19
N ARG A 200 9.46 18.05 -3.29
CA ARG A 200 10.71 17.52 -2.73
C ARG A 200 11.59 16.89 -3.80
N ASN A 201 11.02 16.16 -4.74
CA ASN A 201 11.79 15.53 -5.81
C ASN A 201 12.25 16.56 -6.85
N TYR A 202 11.41 17.56 -7.15
CA TYR A 202 11.78 18.68 -7.99
C TYR A 202 13.01 19.43 -7.45
N LEU A 203 13.02 19.77 -6.16
CA LEU A 203 14.15 20.46 -5.53
C LEU A 203 15.41 19.60 -5.45
N LYS A 204 15.30 18.29 -5.35
CA LYS A 204 16.48 17.40 -5.30
C LYS A 204 17.15 17.22 -6.65
N ASN A 205 16.40 17.23 -7.73
CA ASN A 205 16.89 16.90 -9.07
C ASN A 205 17.26 18.16 -9.90
N GLY A 206 17.18 19.36 -9.31
CA GLY A 206 17.60 20.60 -9.96
C GLY A 206 16.78 20.97 -11.21
N LEU A 207 15.54 20.49 -11.30
CA LEU A 207 14.60 20.79 -12.37
C LEU A 207 13.69 21.95 -11.98
#